data_d03d035328f787b7f3993c9db114cd56
#
_entry.id   d03d035328f787b7f3993c9db114cd56
#
_cell.length_a   1.000
_cell.length_b   1.000
_cell.length_c   1.000
_cell.angle_alpha   90.00
_cell.angle_beta   90.00
_cell.angle_gamma   90.00
#
_symmetry.space_group_name_H-M   'P 1'
#
loop_
_entity.id
_entity.type
_entity.pdbx_description
1 polymer ?
#
loop_
_entity_poly.entity_id
_entity_poly.type
_entity_poly.pdbx_seq_one_letter_code
_entity_poly.pdbx_strand_id
1 'polypeptide(L)'
;MSASDNSPQEAATPSYPTQGERIASGAKRDLLPTNYAPEQARILFVHAHPDDETSSTGATMAHYAQKGTEVYLITATRGELGEVIPPQLQHLEVGKPGCTDNGEALGEYRVGELNGALEALGVYHHFFLGQEPATAEGVPVLYRDSGMAWGPNGKPIANPVSSDSSLTAQPLEPQAQALVAAIHEIQPDVLVTYDADGGYGHPDHVRVYEIVKRALEILGDDEDRPLLTWGIEGEYDPKDTRVQAAIFGDGTAKRKAMEAHRTQITVLDDKTFEYSNKVPQKISAVETYRVLD
;
A
#
# COMPACT_ATOMS: atom_id res chain seq x y z
N MET A 1 22.34 -55.74 -10.61
CA MET A 1 21.25 -54.89 -11.03
C MET A 1 20.75 -54.13 -9.81
N SER A 2 21.30 -52.95 -9.57
CA SER A 2 20.91 -52.08 -8.44
C SER A 2 19.83 -51.12 -8.98
N ALA A 3 18.67 -51.16 -8.33
CA ALA A 3 17.59 -50.21 -8.62
C ALA A 3 17.98 -48.85 -8.06
N SER A 4 17.98 -47.84 -8.91
CA SER A 4 18.12 -46.45 -8.53
C SER A 4 16.84 -45.99 -7.91
N ASP A 5 16.92 -45.61 -6.63
CA ASP A 5 15.88 -44.96 -5.85
C ASP A 5 15.72 -43.50 -6.39
N ASN A 6 14.63 -43.24 -7.09
CA ASN A 6 14.24 -41.96 -7.61
C ASN A 6 13.09 -41.41 -6.77
N SER A 7 13.37 -41.12 -5.49
CA SER A 7 12.44 -40.34 -4.67
C SER A 7 12.43 -38.88 -5.13
N PRO A 8 11.25 -38.26 -5.32
CA PRO A 8 11.18 -36.83 -5.63
C PRO A 8 11.78 -36.02 -4.49
N GLN A 9 12.73 -35.14 -4.79
CA GLN A 9 13.18 -34.12 -3.82
C GLN A 9 11.96 -33.25 -3.47
N GLU A 10 11.51 -33.40 -2.23
CA GLU A 10 10.59 -32.44 -1.63
C GLU A 10 11.20 -31.04 -1.74
N ALA A 11 10.50 -30.15 -2.43
CA ALA A 11 10.85 -28.74 -2.45
C ALA A 11 10.95 -28.25 -1.01
N ALA A 12 12.12 -27.73 -0.63
CA ALA A 12 12.38 -27.22 0.70
C ALA A 12 11.31 -26.18 1.07
N THR A 13 10.44 -26.51 1.99
CA THR A 13 9.50 -25.58 2.61
C THR A 13 10.32 -24.41 3.16
N PRO A 14 9.98 -23.14 2.85
CA PRO A 14 10.68 -21.99 3.41
C PRO A 14 10.77 -22.17 4.93
N SER A 15 11.97 -22.14 5.49
CA SER A 15 12.16 -22.21 6.94
C SER A 15 11.59 -20.93 7.55
N TYR A 16 10.39 -21.03 8.08
CA TYR A 16 9.84 -19.97 8.93
C TYR A 16 10.72 -19.79 10.16
N PRO A 17 10.84 -18.55 10.69
CA PRO A 17 11.63 -18.31 11.89
C PRO A 17 11.24 -19.30 13.00
N THR A 18 12.25 -19.84 13.66
CA THR A 18 12.10 -20.76 14.79
C THR A 18 11.39 -20.06 15.94
N GLN A 19 10.95 -20.82 16.94
CA GLN A 19 10.28 -20.30 18.14
C GLN A 19 11.07 -19.22 18.90
N GLY A 20 12.41 -19.13 18.71
CA GLY A 20 13.28 -18.10 19.26
C GLY A 20 13.30 -16.80 18.47
N GLU A 21 12.84 -16.80 17.21
CA GLU A 21 12.67 -15.64 16.34
C GLU A 21 11.21 -15.19 16.34
N ARG A 22 10.50 -15.40 17.43
CA ARG A 22 9.11 -15.05 17.56
C ARG A 22 8.92 -13.56 17.36
N ILE A 23 8.19 -13.23 16.36
CA ILE A 23 7.24 -12.13 16.28
C ILE A 23 6.69 -11.91 17.69
N ALA A 24 6.75 -10.69 18.19
CA ALA A 24 6.33 -10.29 19.53
C ALA A 24 5.29 -11.27 20.09
N SER A 25 5.56 -11.88 21.22
CA SER A 25 4.86 -13.08 21.69
C SER A 25 3.35 -12.92 21.58
N GLY A 26 2.74 -13.55 20.58
CA GLY A 26 1.31 -13.47 20.31
C GLY A 26 0.90 -12.86 18.98
N ALA A 27 1.83 -12.29 18.17
CA ALA A 27 1.45 -11.75 16.85
C ALA A 27 0.90 -12.84 15.93
N LYS A 28 -0.25 -12.56 15.31
CA LYS A 28 -0.89 -13.45 14.35
C LYS A 28 -0.03 -13.56 13.08
N ARG A 29 -0.17 -14.66 12.34
CA ARG A 29 0.41 -14.84 11.01
C ARG A 29 -0.62 -14.71 9.90
N ASP A 30 -1.73 -14.07 10.22
CA ASP A 30 -2.86 -13.87 9.32
C ASP A 30 -3.55 -12.56 9.64
N LEU A 31 -4.00 -11.84 8.61
CA LEU A 31 -4.84 -10.65 8.76
C LEU A 31 -6.32 -11.02 8.82
N LEU A 32 -6.68 -12.23 8.40
CA LEU A 32 -8.06 -12.69 8.39
C LEU A 32 -8.57 -13.01 9.79
N PRO A 33 -9.89 -12.91 10.03
CA PRO A 33 -10.50 -13.41 11.24
C PRO A 33 -10.22 -14.92 11.43
N THR A 34 -10.23 -15.37 12.67
CA THR A 34 -9.99 -16.78 12.99
C THR A 34 -10.99 -17.70 12.27
N ASN A 35 -10.50 -18.74 11.62
CA ASN A 35 -11.26 -19.71 10.82
C ASN A 35 -11.85 -19.18 9.50
N TYR A 36 -11.39 -18.02 9.01
CA TYR A 36 -11.70 -17.58 7.66
C TYR A 36 -10.86 -18.32 6.62
N ALA A 37 -11.51 -18.81 5.57
CA ALA A 37 -10.83 -19.42 4.43
C ALA A 37 -10.33 -18.32 3.49
N PRO A 38 -9.02 -18.27 3.15
CA PRO A 38 -8.47 -17.20 2.30
C PRO A 38 -9.20 -17.03 0.96
N GLU A 39 -9.62 -18.14 0.33
CA GLU A 39 -10.32 -18.15 -0.95
C GLU A 39 -11.77 -17.65 -0.91
N GLN A 40 -12.27 -17.33 0.28
CA GLN A 40 -13.61 -16.75 0.49
C GLN A 40 -13.53 -15.31 0.99
N ALA A 41 -12.33 -14.82 1.26
CA ALA A 41 -12.11 -13.53 1.87
C ALA A 41 -11.85 -12.44 0.82
N ARG A 42 -12.24 -11.21 1.17
CA ARG A 42 -11.92 -9.98 0.46
C ARG A 42 -11.09 -9.08 1.36
N ILE A 43 -9.95 -8.63 0.86
CA ILE A 43 -9.09 -7.68 1.58
C ILE A 43 -8.97 -6.40 0.76
N LEU A 44 -9.33 -5.28 1.36
CA LEU A 44 -9.18 -3.96 0.77
C LEU A 44 -7.96 -3.25 1.35
N PHE A 45 -6.99 -2.93 0.51
CA PHE A 45 -5.87 -2.06 0.84
C PHE A 45 -6.18 -0.63 0.40
N VAL A 46 -5.87 0.36 1.24
CA VAL A 46 -6.07 1.78 0.94
C VAL A 46 -4.74 2.50 1.13
N HIS A 47 -4.18 2.99 0.01
CA HIS A 47 -2.89 3.68 -0.05
C HIS A 47 -3.01 5.08 -0.66
N ALA A 48 -1.99 5.91 -0.44
CA ALA A 48 -1.98 7.30 -0.89
C ALA A 48 -1.52 7.44 -2.34
N HIS A 49 -0.40 6.79 -2.71
CA HIS A 49 0.25 6.98 -4.00
C HIS A 49 0.59 5.66 -4.68
N PRO A 50 0.73 5.65 -6.02
CA PRO A 50 1.35 4.52 -6.72
C PRO A 50 2.80 4.32 -6.26
N ASP A 51 3.12 3.19 -5.67
CA ASP A 51 4.35 2.65 -5.08
C ASP A 51 4.20 2.26 -3.58
N ASP A 52 3.30 2.91 -2.84
CA ASP A 52 3.04 2.60 -1.44
C ASP A 52 2.52 1.16 -1.25
N GLU A 53 1.62 0.71 -2.14
CA GLU A 53 1.07 -0.66 -2.13
C GLU A 53 2.19 -1.69 -2.24
N THR A 54 3.19 -1.40 -3.04
CA THR A 54 4.33 -2.28 -3.27
C THR A 54 5.34 -2.19 -2.13
N SER A 55 5.74 -0.98 -1.74
CA SER A 55 6.79 -0.77 -0.74
C SER A 55 6.36 -1.21 0.66
N SER A 56 5.10 -0.95 1.01
CA SER A 56 4.57 -1.17 2.37
C SER A 56 3.85 -2.51 2.54
N THR A 57 3.12 -2.99 1.52
CA THR A 57 2.23 -4.15 1.63
C THR A 57 2.33 -5.15 0.48
N GLY A 58 3.28 -4.99 -0.44
CA GLY A 58 3.35 -5.78 -1.67
C GLY A 58 3.55 -7.28 -1.41
N ALA A 59 4.38 -7.65 -0.44
CA ALA A 59 4.57 -9.06 -0.11
C ALA A 59 3.30 -9.69 0.47
N THR A 60 2.55 -8.95 1.28
CA THR A 60 1.26 -9.37 1.85
C THR A 60 0.18 -9.48 0.77
N MET A 61 0.06 -8.48 -0.11
CA MET A 61 -0.91 -8.50 -1.20
C MET A 61 -0.71 -9.73 -2.09
N ALA A 62 0.55 -9.98 -2.52
CA ALA A 62 0.88 -11.15 -3.33
C ALA A 62 0.60 -12.48 -2.60
N HIS A 63 0.88 -12.54 -1.29
CA HIS A 63 0.60 -13.72 -0.46
C HIS A 63 -0.89 -14.09 -0.46
N TYR A 64 -1.77 -13.11 -0.26
CA TYR A 64 -3.22 -13.36 -0.26
C TYR A 64 -3.75 -13.64 -1.66
N ALA A 65 -3.29 -12.92 -2.68
CA ALA A 65 -3.66 -13.18 -4.07
C ALA A 65 -3.33 -14.62 -4.49
N GLN A 66 -2.13 -15.12 -4.13
CA GLN A 66 -1.73 -16.51 -4.40
C GLN A 66 -2.57 -17.55 -3.67
N LYS A 67 -3.17 -17.19 -2.54
CA LYS A 67 -4.10 -18.04 -1.79
C LYS A 67 -5.54 -18.01 -2.31
N GLY A 68 -5.81 -17.24 -3.34
CA GLY A 68 -7.14 -17.08 -3.92
C GLY A 68 -8.04 -16.07 -3.22
N THR A 69 -7.49 -15.28 -2.29
CA THR A 69 -8.19 -14.14 -1.70
C THR A 69 -8.46 -13.07 -2.77
N GLU A 70 -9.65 -12.50 -2.79
CA GLU A 70 -9.93 -11.32 -3.60
C GLU A 70 -9.26 -10.09 -2.97
N VAL A 71 -8.16 -9.63 -3.58
CA VAL A 71 -7.38 -8.48 -3.11
C VAL A 71 -7.78 -7.25 -3.91
N TYR A 72 -8.22 -6.23 -3.20
CA TYR A 72 -8.62 -4.93 -3.74
C TYR A 72 -7.64 -3.85 -3.29
N LEU A 73 -7.38 -2.88 -4.17
CA LEU A 73 -6.59 -1.69 -3.87
C LEU A 73 -7.38 -0.43 -4.20
N ILE A 74 -7.42 0.51 -3.28
CA ILE A 74 -7.77 1.91 -3.55
C ILE A 74 -6.52 2.76 -3.36
N THR A 75 -6.17 3.56 -4.38
CA THR A 75 -5.10 4.55 -4.32
C THR A 75 -5.72 5.95 -4.31
N ALA A 76 -5.31 6.81 -3.37
CA ALA A 76 -5.99 8.08 -3.19
C ALA A 76 -5.64 9.11 -4.27
N THR A 77 -4.39 9.14 -4.76
CA THR A 77 -3.90 10.08 -5.78
C THR A 77 -3.08 9.37 -6.84
N ARG A 78 -2.66 10.06 -7.87
CA ARG A 78 -1.76 9.52 -8.90
C ARG A 78 -0.29 9.84 -8.65
N GLY A 79 0.03 10.51 -7.54
CA GLY A 79 1.39 10.86 -7.16
C GLY A 79 2.04 11.90 -8.09
N GLU A 80 1.32 12.91 -8.48
CA GLU A 80 1.70 13.92 -9.47
C GLU A 80 2.88 14.80 -9.06
N LEU A 81 3.21 14.82 -7.75
CA LEU A 81 4.29 15.65 -7.21
C LEU A 81 5.52 14.83 -6.78
N GLY A 82 5.59 13.56 -7.20
CA GLY A 82 6.75 12.71 -6.93
C GLY A 82 8.03 13.19 -7.62
N GLU A 83 9.19 12.96 -6.97
CA GLU A 83 10.50 13.17 -7.58
C GLU A 83 10.79 12.07 -8.62
N VAL A 84 11.37 12.44 -9.77
CA VAL A 84 11.61 11.52 -10.87
C VAL A 84 13.07 11.09 -10.92
N ILE A 85 13.35 9.80 -10.65
CA ILE A 85 14.71 9.26 -10.61
C ILE A 85 15.38 9.20 -12.00
N PRO A 86 14.75 8.62 -13.05
CA PRO A 86 15.43 8.47 -14.34
C PRO A 86 15.64 9.83 -15.04
N PRO A 87 16.89 10.19 -15.41
CA PRO A 87 17.18 11.49 -16.03
C PRO A 87 16.37 11.79 -17.30
N GLN A 88 16.06 10.75 -18.09
CA GLN A 88 15.28 10.88 -19.32
C GLN A 88 13.79 11.18 -19.08
N LEU A 89 13.29 10.99 -17.86
CA LEU A 89 11.91 11.25 -17.47
C LEU A 89 11.76 12.47 -16.56
N GLN A 90 12.84 13.13 -16.18
CA GLN A 90 12.78 14.30 -15.29
C GLN A 90 11.94 15.46 -15.83
N HIS A 91 11.69 15.51 -17.14
CA HIS A 91 10.77 16.49 -17.72
C HIS A 91 9.30 16.32 -17.26
N LEU A 92 8.96 15.19 -16.61
CA LEU A 92 7.66 14.95 -16.01
C LEU A 92 7.55 15.53 -14.58
N GLU A 93 8.66 15.80 -13.92
CA GLU A 93 8.70 16.28 -12.53
C GLU A 93 8.37 17.77 -12.43
N VAL A 94 7.45 18.12 -11.53
CA VAL A 94 7.07 19.52 -11.28
C VAL A 94 8.29 20.35 -10.87
N GLY A 95 8.47 21.50 -11.50
CA GLY A 95 9.61 22.39 -11.28
C GLY A 95 10.85 22.07 -12.12
N LYS A 96 10.86 20.98 -12.88
CA LYS A 96 11.94 20.67 -13.83
C LYS A 96 11.65 21.25 -15.23
N PRO A 97 12.71 21.55 -16.02
CA PRO A 97 12.52 21.96 -17.41
C PRO A 97 11.74 20.93 -18.22
N GLY A 98 10.68 21.38 -18.88
CA GLY A 98 9.80 20.55 -19.68
C GLY A 98 8.47 20.18 -19.04
N CYS A 99 8.34 20.24 -17.72
CA CYS A 99 7.05 20.08 -17.05
C CYS A 99 6.24 21.38 -17.13
N THR A 100 5.06 21.31 -17.74
CA THR A 100 4.15 22.47 -17.96
C THR A 100 2.72 22.21 -17.51
N ASP A 101 2.44 21.03 -16.95
CA ASP A 101 1.11 20.51 -16.64
C ASP A 101 0.89 20.22 -15.14
N ASN A 102 1.74 20.76 -14.27
CA ASN A 102 1.71 20.52 -12.83
C ASN A 102 1.77 19.03 -12.45
N GLY A 103 2.51 18.20 -13.24
CA GLY A 103 2.73 16.80 -12.96
C GLY A 103 1.62 15.87 -13.45
N GLU A 104 0.66 16.34 -14.24
CA GLU A 104 -0.40 15.48 -14.77
C GLU A 104 0.17 14.33 -15.61
N ALA A 105 1.14 14.62 -16.49
CA ALA A 105 1.83 13.59 -17.27
C ALA A 105 2.62 12.60 -16.39
N LEU A 106 3.17 13.06 -15.26
CA LEU A 106 3.78 12.16 -14.27
C LEU A 106 2.73 11.22 -13.65
N GLY A 107 1.60 11.78 -13.22
CA GLY A 107 0.49 11.00 -12.67
C GLY A 107 0.01 9.92 -13.63
N GLU A 108 -0.20 10.26 -14.91
CA GLU A 108 -0.57 9.29 -15.96
C GLU A 108 0.52 8.21 -16.16
N TYR A 109 1.78 8.61 -16.13
CA TYR A 109 2.90 7.67 -16.25
C TYR A 109 2.93 6.68 -15.08
N ARG A 110 2.76 7.17 -13.85
CA ARG A 110 2.71 6.36 -12.62
C ARG A 110 1.52 5.42 -12.57
N VAL A 111 0.39 5.76 -13.18
CA VAL A 111 -0.74 4.80 -13.38
C VAL A 111 -0.29 3.59 -14.21
N GLY A 112 0.52 3.80 -15.24
CA GLY A 112 1.10 2.71 -16.02
C GLY A 112 2.06 1.85 -15.21
N GLU A 113 2.88 2.46 -14.34
CA GLU A 113 3.78 1.76 -13.42
C GLU A 113 3.01 0.93 -12.40
N LEU A 114 1.95 1.51 -11.80
CA LEU A 114 1.06 0.83 -10.86
C LEU A 114 0.42 -0.41 -11.50
N ASN A 115 -0.07 -0.29 -12.74
CA ASN A 115 -0.65 -1.45 -13.44
C ASN A 115 0.36 -2.60 -13.59
N GLY A 116 1.61 -2.29 -13.92
CA GLY A 116 2.69 -3.28 -14.00
C GLY A 116 3.04 -3.89 -12.63
N ALA A 117 3.00 -3.08 -11.57
CA ALA A 117 3.22 -3.55 -10.21
C ALA A 117 2.10 -4.50 -9.74
N LEU A 118 0.85 -4.13 -9.98
CA LEU A 118 -0.31 -4.95 -9.63
C LEU A 118 -0.33 -6.29 -10.38
N GLU A 119 0.05 -6.30 -11.66
CA GLU A 119 0.23 -7.55 -12.42
C GLU A 119 1.30 -8.45 -11.75
N ALA A 120 2.43 -7.89 -11.32
CA ALA A 120 3.47 -8.64 -10.64
C ALA A 120 3.04 -9.19 -9.27
N LEU A 121 2.14 -8.49 -8.56
CA LEU A 121 1.55 -8.91 -7.28
C LEU A 121 0.38 -9.88 -7.45
N GLY A 122 -0.17 -10.05 -8.66
CA GLY A 122 -1.37 -10.84 -8.92
C GLY A 122 -2.66 -10.18 -8.43
N VAL A 123 -2.71 -8.86 -8.38
CA VAL A 123 -3.84 -8.05 -7.93
C VAL A 123 -4.53 -7.42 -9.14
N TYR A 124 -5.83 -7.63 -9.29
CA TYR A 124 -6.58 -7.24 -10.49
C TYR A 124 -7.71 -6.24 -10.23
N HIS A 125 -7.99 -5.92 -8.97
CA HIS A 125 -9.02 -4.97 -8.58
C HIS A 125 -8.39 -3.71 -8.02
N HIS A 126 -8.37 -2.65 -8.81
CA HIS A 126 -7.81 -1.36 -8.44
C HIS A 126 -8.76 -0.23 -8.82
N PHE A 127 -8.90 0.74 -7.92
CA PHE A 127 -9.68 1.95 -8.11
C PHE A 127 -8.94 3.16 -7.55
N PHE A 128 -9.17 4.33 -8.12
CA PHE A 128 -8.74 5.57 -7.49
C PHE A 128 -9.86 6.13 -6.61
N LEU A 129 -9.51 6.68 -5.46
CA LEU A 129 -10.45 7.41 -4.61
C LEU A 129 -11.05 8.59 -5.41
N GLY A 130 -12.36 8.76 -5.35
CA GLY A 130 -13.11 9.72 -6.15
C GLY A 130 -13.49 9.22 -7.55
N GLN A 131 -13.21 7.96 -7.89
CA GLN A 131 -13.68 7.30 -9.12
C GLN A 131 -14.49 6.05 -8.77
N GLU A 132 -15.45 5.67 -9.63
CA GLU A 132 -16.29 4.49 -9.38
C GLU A 132 -15.46 3.24 -9.07
N PRO A 133 -15.83 2.47 -8.02
CA PRO A 133 -17.01 2.65 -7.14
C PRO A 133 -16.75 3.58 -5.93
N ALA A 134 -15.57 4.15 -5.79
CA ALA A 134 -15.16 4.99 -4.66
C ALA A 134 -15.55 6.47 -4.89
N THR A 135 -16.84 6.75 -5.09
CA THR A 135 -17.36 8.11 -5.31
C THR A 135 -18.38 8.51 -4.26
N ALA A 136 -18.30 9.76 -3.77
CA ALA A 136 -19.35 10.32 -2.94
C ALA A 136 -20.57 10.68 -3.81
N GLU A 137 -21.75 10.14 -3.48
CA GLU A 137 -22.99 10.39 -4.21
C GLU A 137 -22.92 10.15 -5.74
N GLY A 138 -22.01 9.27 -6.18
CA GLY A 138 -21.79 9.00 -7.61
C GLY A 138 -21.13 10.15 -8.39
N VAL A 139 -20.54 11.12 -7.71
CA VAL A 139 -19.87 12.26 -8.34
C VAL A 139 -18.37 12.03 -8.40
N PRO A 140 -17.78 11.85 -9.62
CA PRO A 140 -16.35 11.67 -9.76
C PRO A 140 -15.56 12.92 -9.34
N VAL A 141 -14.48 12.68 -8.56
CA VAL A 141 -13.52 13.71 -8.15
C VAL A 141 -12.12 13.20 -8.40
N LEU A 142 -11.23 14.04 -8.90
CA LEU A 142 -9.82 13.74 -8.98
C LEU A 142 -9.10 14.39 -7.80
N TYR A 143 -8.69 13.59 -6.84
CA TYR A 143 -7.82 14.02 -5.75
C TYR A 143 -6.37 13.95 -6.21
N ARG A 144 -5.64 15.06 -6.07
CA ARG A 144 -4.24 15.16 -6.48
C ARG A 144 -3.30 14.99 -5.28
N ASP A 145 -2.09 14.55 -5.58
CA ASP A 145 -0.99 14.48 -4.62
C ASP A 145 -0.79 15.85 -3.93
N SER A 146 -0.69 15.85 -2.61
CA SER A 146 -0.38 17.06 -1.83
C SER A 146 1.11 17.38 -1.81
N GLY A 147 1.93 16.44 -2.24
CA GLY A 147 3.37 16.49 -2.09
C GLY A 147 3.81 16.60 -0.61
N MET A 148 5.09 16.53 -0.40
CA MET A 148 5.69 16.68 0.92
C MET A 148 6.81 17.71 0.91
N ALA A 149 6.85 18.56 1.96
CA ALA A 149 7.95 19.44 2.24
C ALA A 149 8.31 19.36 3.74
N TRP A 150 9.51 19.78 4.09
CA TRP A 150 9.92 19.85 5.50
C TRP A 150 9.54 21.20 6.08
N GLY A 151 8.69 21.20 7.09
CA GLY A 151 8.29 22.41 7.82
C GLY A 151 9.41 22.95 8.71
N PRO A 152 9.24 24.19 9.25
CA PRO A 152 10.25 24.85 10.09
C PRO A 152 10.61 24.07 11.37
N ASN A 153 9.73 23.20 11.82
CA ASN A 153 9.90 22.36 13.02
C ASN A 153 10.50 20.98 12.70
N GLY A 154 10.95 20.75 11.44
CA GLY A 154 11.46 19.47 10.98
C GLY A 154 10.39 18.37 10.83
N LYS A 155 9.12 18.73 10.83
CA LYS A 155 8.02 17.78 10.53
C LYS A 155 7.59 17.89 9.09
N PRO A 156 7.14 16.78 8.47
CA PRO A 156 6.52 16.80 7.15
C PRO A 156 5.27 17.71 7.13
N ILE A 157 5.12 18.46 6.06
CA ILE A 157 3.93 19.27 5.75
C ILE A 157 3.58 19.09 4.27
N ALA A 158 2.35 19.39 3.89
CA ALA A 158 1.98 19.44 2.48
C ALA A 158 2.87 20.43 1.72
N ASN A 159 3.22 20.11 0.49
CA ASN A 159 4.08 20.96 -0.31
C ASN A 159 3.38 22.30 -0.59
N PRO A 160 4.04 23.47 -0.37
CA PRO A 160 3.46 24.78 -0.67
C PRO A 160 3.02 24.99 -2.13
N VAL A 161 3.49 24.15 -3.06
CA VAL A 161 3.06 24.17 -4.47
C VAL A 161 1.84 23.27 -4.74
N SER A 162 1.29 22.61 -3.72
CA SER A 162 0.07 21.84 -3.83
C SER A 162 -1.12 22.72 -4.22
N SER A 163 -2.08 22.17 -4.95
CA SER A 163 -3.26 22.88 -5.45
C SER A 163 -4.45 22.73 -4.50
N ASP A 164 -5.51 23.54 -4.73
CA ASP A 164 -6.79 23.39 -4.03
C ASP A 164 -7.45 22.02 -4.27
N SER A 165 -7.06 21.29 -5.33
CA SER A 165 -7.51 19.92 -5.63
C SER A 165 -6.66 18.83 -4.96
N SER A 166 -5.62 19.19 -4.22
CA SER A 166 -4.82 18.21 -3.49
C SER A 166 -5.62 17.51 -2.39
N LEU A 167 -5.29 16.25 -2.13
CA LEU A 167 -6.02 15.39 -1.19
C LEU A 167 -6.20 16.04 0.18
N THR A 168 -5.15 16.66 0.73
CA THR A 168 -5.20 17.29 2.04
C THR A 168 -5.90 18.65 2.06
N ALA A 169 -6.05 19.33 0.91
CA ALA A 169 -6.77 20.60 0.81
C ALA A 169 -8.29 20.41 0.67
N GLN A 170 -8.73 19.24 0.20
CA GLN A 170 -10.13 18.91 0.04
C GLN A 170 -10.78 18.47 1.36
N PRO A 171 -12.10 18.70 1.55
CA PRO A 171 -12.82 18.27 2.76
C PRO A 171 -12.72 16.76 2.99
N LEU A 172 -12.57 16.36 4.25
CA LEU A 172 -12.47 14.94 4.64
C LEU A 172 -13.78 14.18 4.41
N GLU A 173 -14.92 14.79 4.68
CA GLU A 173 -16.22 14.09 4.65
C GLU A 173 -16.57 13.48 3.29
N PRO A 174 -16.48 14.19 2.14
CA PRO A 174 -16.71 13.57 0.84
C PRO A 174 -15.71 12.46 0.51
N GLN A 175 -14.46 12.55 0.96
CA GLN A 175 -13.45 11.51 0.77
C GLN A 175 -13.81 10.23 1.54
N ALA A 176 -14.28 10.39 2.79
CA ALA A 176 -14.73 9.28 3.60
C ALA A 176 -16.00 8.63 3.03
N GLN A 177 -16.97 9.44 2.55
CA GLN A 177 -18.17 8.94 1.90
C GLN A 177 -17.84 8.18 0.60
N ALA A 178 -16.84 8.61 -0.17
CA ALA A 178 -16.36 7.89 -1.33
C ALA A 178 -15.81 6.51 -0.96
N LEU A 179 -15.05 6.41 0.14
CA LEU A 179 -14.58 5.13 0.64
C LEU A 179 -15.71 4.25 1.16
N VAL A 180 -16.73 4.82 1.83
CA VAL A 180 -17.94 4.09 2.27
C VAL A 180 -18.66 3.49 1.06
N ALA A 181 -18.83 4.24 -0.03
CA ALA A 181 -19.44 3.71 -1.25
C ALA A 181 -18.67 2.51 -1.81
N ALA A 182 -17.33 2.59 -1.83
CA ALA A 182 -16.50 1.46 -2.23
C ALA A 182 -16.61 0.25 -1.28
N ILE A 183 -16.71 0.49 0.03
CA ILE A 183 -16.88 -0.59 1.01
C ILE A 183 -18.22 -1.32 0.78
N HIS A 184 -19.31 -0.60 0.54
CA HIS A 184 -20.59 -1.20 0.21
C HIS A 184 -20.57 -2.03 -1.08
N GLU A 185 -19.83 -1.61 -2.11
CA GLU A 185 -19.73 -2.35 -3.37
C GLU A 185 -18.81 -3.58 -3.25
N ILE A 186 -17.67 -3.42 -2.56
CA ILE A 186 -16.66 -4.47 -2.41
C ILE A 186 -17.02 -5.46 -1.32
N GLN A 187 -17.62 -4.99 -0.23
CA GLN A 187 -17.91 -5.76 1.00
C GLN A 187 -16.66 -6.47 1.54
N PRO A 188 -15.58 -5.73 1.88
CA PRO A 188 -14.34 -6.35 2.33
C PRO A 188 -14.47 -6.89 3.76
N ASP A 189 -13.97 -8.08 4.00
CA ASP A 189 -13.86 -8.66 5.34
C ASP A 189 -12.78 -7.97 6.18
N VAL A 190 -11.72 -7.51 5.50
CA VAL A 190 -10.55 -6.88 6.11
C VAL A 190 -10.17 -5.63 5.33
N LEU A 191 -9.83 -4.56 6.05
CA LEU A 191 -9.27 -3.34 5.51
C LEU A 191 -7.86 -3.12 6.04
N VAL A 192 -6.94 -2.68 5.18
CA VAL A 192 -5.54 -2.39 5.53
C VAL A 192 -5.19 -0.98 5.07
N THR A 193 -4.60 -0.18 5.95
CA THR A 193 -4.13 1.17 5.64
C THR A 193 -2.95 1.58 6.53
N TYR A 194 -2.53 2.82 6.49
CA TYR A 194 -1.51 3.37 7.38
C TYR A 194 -1.99 3.44 8.84
N ASP A 195 -1.07 3.65 9.75
CA ASP A 195 -1.38 4.06 11.12
C ASP A 195 -1.61 5.59 11.22
N ALA A 196 -1.86 6.09 12.43
CA ALA A 196 -2.25 7.48 12.67
C ALA A 196 -1.19 8.52 12.30
N ASP A 197 0.08 8.14 12.25
CA ASP A 197 1.18 9.04 11.85
C ASP A 197 1.58 8.87 10.38
N GLY A 198 0.91 7.98 9.65
CA GLY A 198 1.18 7.74 8.22
C GLY A 198 2.56 7.12 7.98
N GLY A 199 3.09 6.39 8.96
CA GLY A 199 4.39 5.75 8.92
C GLY A 199 5.54 6.72 9.15
N TYR A 200 5.81 7.63 8.23
CA TYR A 200 6.85 8.66 8.37
C TYR A 200 6.31 10.10 8.35
N GLY A 201 5.00 10.25 8.43
CA GLY A 201 4.33 11.54 8.52
C GLY A 201 4.03 12.22 7.19
N HIS A 202 4.02 11.49 6.06
CA HIS A 202 3.58 12.07 4.80
C HIS A 202 2.14 12.58 4.93
N PRO A 203 1.83 13.83 4.54
CA PRO A 203 0.50 14.42 4.72
C PRO A 203 -0.63 13.59 4.12
N ASP A 204 -0.42 13.00 2.94
CA ASP A 204 -1.43 12.18 2.27
C ASP A 204 -1.60 10.82 2.94
N HIS A 205 -0.55 10.21 3.53
CA HIS A 205 -0.68 8.98 4.31
C HIS A 205 -1.52 9.21 5.57
N VAL A 206 -1.25 10.31 6.29
CA VAL A 206 -2.06 10.73 7.45
C VAL A 206 -3.50 10.97 7.02
N ARG A 207 -3.72 11.65 5.88
CA ARG A 207 -5.06 11.89 5.34
C ARG A 207 -5.78 10.59 4.98
N VAL A 208 -5.12 9.61 4.39
CA VAL A 208 -5.72 8.30 4.08
C VAL A 208 -6.13 7.56 5.35
N TYR A 209 -5.30 7.60 6.41
CA TYR A 209 -5.72 7.10 7.72
C TYR A 209 -6.98 7.81 8.25
N GLU A 210 -7.04 9.15 8.15
CA GLU A 210 -8.21 9.93 8.57
C GLU A 210 -9.46 9.57 7.76
N ILE A 211 -9.31 9.37 6.43
CA ILE A 211 -10.39 8.94 5.54
C ILE A 211 -10.95 7.58 5.98
N VAL A 212 -10.06 6.60 6.21
CA VAL A 212 -10.47 5.26 6.65
C VAL A 212 -11.16 5.33 8.01
N LYS A 213 -10.57 6.03 8.98
CA LYS A 213 -11.18 6.21 10.31
C LYS A 213 -12.56 6.84 10.20
N ARG A 214 -12.70 7.91 9.42
CA ARG A 214 -13.98 8.59 9.25
C ARG A 214 -15.01 7.71 8.52
N ALA A 215 -14.59 6.95 7.52
CA ALA A 215 -15.47 5.99 6.84
C ALA A 215 -15.99 4.91 7.80
N LEU A 216 -15.15 4.37 8.67
CA LEU A 216 -15.56 3.40 9.68
C LEU A 216 -16.51 4.02 10.73
N GLU A 217 -16.34 5.29 11.08
CA GLU A 217 -17.28 6.02 11.94
C GLU A 217 -18.64 6.22 11.27
N ILE A 218 -18.67 6.52 9.95
CA ILE A 218 -19.92 6.65 9.17
C ILE A 218 -20.65 5.32 9.11
N LEU A 219 -19.93 4.21 8.83
CA LEU A 219 -20.51 2.87 8.78
C LEU A 219 -21.09 2.43 10.13
N GLY A 220 -20.47 2.82 11.27
CA GLY A 220 -20.96 2.42 12.59
C GLY A 220 -21.10 0.90 12.71
N ASP A 221 -22.35 0.43 12.91
CA ASP A 221 -22.71 -1.00 13.01
C ASP A 221 -23.27 -1.57 11.69
N ASP A 222 -22.95 -0.95 10.54
CA ASP A 222 -23.37 -1.42 9.23
C ASP A 222 -22.83 -2.83 8.94
N GLU A 223 -23.64 -3.66 8.25
CA GLU A 223 -23.28 -5.05 7.94
C GLU A 223 -22.10 -5.18 6.97
N ASP A 224 -21.87 -4.16 6.14
CA ASP A 224 -20.75 -4.12 5.21
C ASP A 224 -19.45 -3.56 5.84
N ARG A 225 -19.49 -3.16 7.12
CA ARG A 225 -18.31 -2.71 7.84
C ARG A 225 -17.27 -3.85 7.92
N PRO A 226 -16.00 -3.62 7.54
CA PRO A 226 -14.95 -4.62 7.67
C PRO A 226 -14.85 -5.18 9.11
N LEU A 227 -14.71 -6.51 9.21
CA LEU A 227 -14.61 -7.21 10.50
C LEU A 227 -13.33 -6.85 11.26
N LEU A 228 -12.25 -6.55 10.52
CA LEU A 228 -10.95 -6.14 11.05
C LEU A 228 -10.38 -5.02 10.18
N THR A 229 -9.80 -4.03 10.85
CA THR A 229 -9.00 -2.98 10.20
C THR A 229 -7.59 -3.03 10.74
N TRP A 230 -6.60 -3.07 9.84
CA TRP A 230 -5.18 -3.14 10.17
C TRP A 230 -4.45 -1.87 9.75
N GLY A 231 -3.66 -1.33 10.66
CA GLY A 231 -2.66 -0.31 10.38
C GLY A 231 -1.32 -0.95 10.08
N ILE A 232 -0.63 -0.43 9.08
CA ILE A 232 0.72 -0.84 8.70
C ILE A 232 1.68 -0.34 9.78
N GLU A 233 2.43 -1.25 10.38
CA GLU A 233 3.59 -0.95 11.20
C GLU A 233 4.85 -0.96 10.34
N GLY A 234 5.90 -0.30 10.76
CA GLY A 234 7.12 -0.18 9.97
C GLY A 234 7.92 -1.48 9.79
N GLU A 235 9.25 -1.37 9.77
CA GLU A 235 10.14 -2.53 9.62
C GLU A 235 9.94 -3.52 10.77
N TYR A 236 9.94 -4.81 10.45
CA TYR A 236 9.76 -5.86 11.44
C TYR A 236 10.87 -5.84 12.50
N ASP A 237 10.50 -5.56 13.75
CA ASP A 237 11.30 -5.76 14.95
C ASP A 237 10.59 -6.78 15.85
N PRO A 238 11.20 -7.96 16.12
CA PRO A 238 10.61 -8.97 17.01
C PRO A 238 10.42 -8.50 18.47
N LYS A 239 10.99 -7.36 18.84
CA LYS A 239 10.84 -6.72 20.15
C LYS A 239 9.72 -5.68 20.18
N ASP A 240 9.20 -5.29 19.04
CA ASP A 240 8.11 -4.30 18.98
C ASP A 240 6.81 -4.93 19.44
N THR A 241 6.35 -4.52 20.62
CA THR A 241 5.13 -5.04 21.25
C THR A 241 3.85 -4.47 20.62
N ARG A 242 3.96 -3.48 19.72
CA ARG A 242 2.82 -2.92 18.99
C ARG A 242 2.39 -3.84 17.85
N VAL A 243 3.29 -4.63 17.32
CA VAL A 243 3.02 -5.58 16.22
C VAL A 243 2.07 -6.68 16.70
N GLN A 244 0.89 -6.75 16.08
CA GLN A 244 -0.13 -7.75 16.39
C GLN A 244 -0.28 -8.81 15.30
N ALA A 245 0.14 -8.49 14.06
CA ALA A 245 0.27 -9.46 12.99
C ALA A 245 1.57 -9.23 12.21
N ALA A 246 2.15 -10.32 11.68
CA ALA A 246 3.28 -10.25 10.77
C ALA A 246 3.09 -11.29 9.67
N ILE A 247 3.03 -10.82 8.45
CA ILE A 247 2.81 -11.64 7.26
C ILE A 247 4.16 -11.91 6.60
N PHE A 248 4.46 -13.18 6.41
CA PHE A 248 5.61 -13.65 5.64
C PHE A 248 5.14 -13.86 4.20
N GLY A 249 5.24 -12.81 3.41
CA GLY A 249 4.67 -12.76 2.08
C GLY A 249 5.66 -13.12 0.97
N ASP A 250 5.31 -12.78 -0.27
CA ASP A 250 6.15 -13.05 -1.44
C ASP A 250 7.07 -11.88 -1.76
N GLY A 251 8.31 -11.95 -1.23
CA GLY A 251 9.34 -10.95 -1.51
C GLY A 251 9.79 -10.91 -2.97
N THR A 252 9.63 -12.00 -3.74
CA THR A 252 9.97 -12.03 -5.17
C THR A 252 8.94 -11.24 -5.98
N ALA A 253 7.65 -11.43 -5.71
CA ALA A 253 6.59 -10.65 -6.34
C ALA A 253 6.73 -9.17 -5.97
N LYS A 254 6.96 -8.85 -4.69
CA LYS A 254 7.22 -7.48 -4.22
C LYS A 254 8.37 -6.82 -4.97
N ARG A 255 9.52 -7.50 -5.11
CA ARG A 255 10.67 -6.97 -5.85
C ARG A 255 10.32 -6.66 -7.31
N LYS A 256 9.62 -7.58 -7.99
CA LYS A 256 9.17 -7.35 -9.37
C LYS A 256 8.22 -6.16 -9.49
N ALA A 257 7.32 -6.00 -8.52
CA ALA A 257 6.43 -4.85 -8.47
C ALA A 257 7.20 -3.54 -8.26
N MET A 258 8.23 -3.53 -7.39
CA MET A 258 9.14 -2.39 -7.23
C MET A 258 9.85 -2.00 -8.54
N GLU A 259 10.25 -2.98 -9.36
CA GLU A 259 10.87 -2.74 -10.67
C GLU A 259 9.92 -2.03 -11.66
N ALA A 260 8.60 -2.15 -11.47
CA ALA A 260 7.63 -1.44 -12.28
C ALA A 260 7.58 0.07 -11.95
N HIS A 261 7.75 0.46 -10.67
CA HIS A 261 7.71 1.85 -10.19
C HIS A 261 9.03 2.60 -10.43
N ARG A 262 9.57 2.51 -11.63
CA ARG A 262 10.92 3.00 -11.97
C ARG A 262 11.10 4.52 -11.86
N THR A 263 10.01 5.32 -11.89
CA THR A 263 10.12 6.76 -11.65
C THR A 263 10.43 7.06 -10.20
N GLN A 264 10.01 6.19 -9.26
CA GLN A 264 10.06 6.42 -7.82
C GLN A 264 11.05 5.50 -7.11
N ILE A 265 11.31 4.30 -7.64
CA ILE A 265 12.11 3.25 -7.00
C ILE A 265 13.23 2.79 -7.93
N THR A 266 14.42 2.59 -7.38
CA THR A 266 15.52 1.89 -8.03
C THR A 266 15.82 0.62 -7.25
N VAL A 267 15.56 -0.55 -7.84
CA VAL A 267 15.99 -1.84 -7.29
C VAL A 267 17.48 -2.01 -7.53
N LEU A 268 18.26 -2.13 -6.46
CA LEU A 268 19.72 -2.25 -6.52
C LEU A 268 20.18 -3.70 -6.71
N ASP A 269 19.53 -4.61 -6.00
CA ASP A 269 19.76 -6.05 -6.06
C ASP A 269 18.51 -6.82 -5.56
N ASP A 270 18.64 -8.14 -5.34
CA ASP A 270 17.55 -8.99 -4.89
C ASP A 270 17.01 -8.67 -3.47
N LYS A 271 17.71 -7.82 -2.72
CA LYS A 271 17.43 -7.56 -1.30
C LYS A 271 17.32 -6.08 -0.96
N THR A 272 17.73 -5.19 -1.87
CA THR A 272 17.82 -3.76 -1.59
C THR A 272 17.26 -2.92 -2.72
N PHE A 273 16.71 -1.79 -2.34
CA PHE A 273 16.21 -0.75 -3.22
C PHE A 273 16.53 0.63 -2.65
N GLU A 274 16.36 1.68 -3.42
CA GLU A 274 16.47 3.07 -2.99
C GLU A 274 15.40 3.93 -3.64
N TYR A 275 15.03 5.01 -2.94
CA TYR A 275 14.25 6.13 -3.50
C TYR A 275 15.20 7.20 -4.10
N SER A 276 14.64 8.35 -4.47
CA SER A 276 15.39 9.52 -4.98
C SER A 276 16.50 10.00 -4.04
N ASN A 277 16.34 9.81 -2.73
CA ASN A 277 17.32 10.17 -1.70
C ASN A 277 18.60 9.31 -1.70
N LYS A 278 18.65 8.26 -2.51
CA LYS A 278 19.81 7.34 -2.65
C LYS A 278 20.23 6.63 -1.36
N VAL A 279 19.29 6.46 -0.44
CA VAL A 279 19.52 5.68 0.79
C VAL A 279 19.02 4.26 0.58
N PRO A 280 19.93 3.24 0.58
CA PRO A 280 19.54 1.85 0.41
C PRO A 280 18.63 1.36 1.54
N GLN A 281 17.55 0.70 1.17
CA GLN A 281 16.58 0.09 2.07
C GLN A 281 16.42 -1.39 1.72
N LYS A 282 15.94 -2.19 2.67
CA LYS A 282 15.72 -3.62 2.46
C LYS A 282 14.38 -3.88 1.76
N ILE A 283 14.39 -4.81 0.81
CA ILE A 283 13.17 -5.42 0.30
C ILE A 283 12.76 -6.51 1.30
N SER A 284 11.86 -6.16 2.24
CA SER A 284 11.38 -7.11 3.24
C SER A 284 10.21 -7.92 2.68
N ALA A 285 10.27 -9.25 2.84
CA ALA A 285 9.13 -10.14 2.63
C ALA A 285 8.24 -10.25 3.88
N VAL A 286 8.67 -9.65 5.00
CA VAL A 286 7.89 -9.64 6.25
C VAL A 286 7.32 -8.24 6.44
N GLU A 287 6.01 -8.16 6.52
CA GLU A 287 5.26 -6.92 6.70
C GLU A 287 4.42 -7.02 7.96
N THR A 288 4.37 -5.96 8.74
CA THR A 288 3.85 -5.97 10.11
C THR A 288 2.67 -5.03 10.28
N TYR A 289 1.76 -5.42 11.15
CA TYR A 289 0.46 -4.78 11.29
C TYR A 289 0.02 -4.72 12.74
N ARG A 290 -0.81 -3.73 13.06
CA ARG A 290 -1.58 -3.64 14.29
C ARG A 290 -3.06 -3.40 13.98
N VAL A 291 -3.95 -3.85 14.85
CA VAL A 291 -5.38 -3.53 14.73
C VAL A 291 -5.59 -2.03 14.96
N LEU A 292 -6.39 -1.40 14.11
CA LEU A 292 -6.89 -0.05 14.30
C LEU A 292 -8.26 -0.14 14.99
N ASP A 293 -8.41 0.59 16.10
CA ASP A 293 -9.65 0.70 16.88
C ASP A 293 -10.58 1.75 16.27
#